data_599730796a7e3b8f022c55a9351ab7bf
#
_entry.id   599730796a7e3b8f022c55a9351ab7bf
#
_cell.length_a   1.000
_cell.length_b   1.000
_cell.length_c   1.000
_cell.angle_alpha   90.00
_cell.angle_beta   90.00
_cell.angle_gamma   90.00
#
_symmetry.space_group_name_H-M   'P 1'
#
loop_
_entity.id
_entity.type
_entity.pdbx_description
1 polymer ?
#
loop_
_entity_poly.entity_id
_entity_poly.type
_entity_poly.pdbx_seq_one_letter_code
_entity_poly.pdbx_strand_id
1 'polypeptide(L)'
;MTNNDKNDWLSLKPVEPTPAQCCGSGCSPCIYDVYQAQLELWEKAKEKDNPDLLRKIRVQNLSVLLTSETFAEFPLCSVEQETEDTGRYRFQLPSGTSLGLKLGQHLVLRGIVNGMEIQRAYTPISSVDVQDFFEVLIKVYEHGLMSEYIKCWKPGDSIAWRGPFGGFLYKPNKFGELLMLCSGTGIAPMLPILTHVTDNEVDETFITLVVCARNFQNVYMKNFLREQSRYWNVRIFYVLSQEESLDNLPMSYRENSKLGRIDSEFLAQVLETCRRKPYTLVCGSVAFTEDMTAMMKLLQNDVTSIFSF
;
A
#
# COMPACT_ATOMS: atom_id res chain seq x y z
N MET A 1 33.52 41.26 23.22
CA MET A 1 32.09 40.93 23.13
C MET A 1 31.73 40.93 21.65
N THR A 2 31.92 39.86 21.00
CA THR A 2 31.77 39.73 19.55
C THR A 2 30.51 38.93 19.25
N ASN A 3 29.56 39.65 18.62
CA ASN A 3 28.44 39.10 17.89
C ASN A 3 28.92 38.02 16.88
N ASN A 4 28.31 36.86 16.90
CA ASN A 4 28.03 36.09 15.68
C ASN A 4 27.11 34.90 15.98
N ASP A 5 25.84 35.15 16.33
CA ASP A 5 24.74 34.21 16.10
C ASP A 5 23.90 34.73 14.93
N LYS A 6 24.52 34.89 13.75
CA LYS A 6 23.75 34.93 12.52
C LYS A 6 23.33 33.50 12.26
N ASN A 7 22.02 33.20 12.41
CA ASN A 7 21.42 31.97 11.99
C ASN A 7 21.97 31.54 10.62
N ASP A 8 22.63 30.40 10.57
CA ASP A 8 23.09 29.85 9.30
C ASP A 8 21.89 29.33 8.52
N TRP A 9 21.25 30.22 7.78
CA TRP A 9 20.07 29.92 6.97
C TRP A 9 20.36 28.87 5.91
N LEU A 10 21.61 28.67 5.49
CA LEU A 10 21.96 27.65 4.51
C LEU A 10 21.87 26.25 5.10
N SER A 11 22.22 26.09 6.38
CA SER A 11 22.09 24.79 7.07
C SER A 11 20.64 24.38 7.31
N LEU A 12 19.72 25.35 7.31
CA LEU A 12 18.28 25.13 7.50
C LEU A 12 17.50 24.99 6.19
N LYS A 13 18.17 25.12 5.02
CA LYS A 13 17.53 25.01 3.72
C LYS A 13 17.13 23.56 3.42
N PRO A 14 15.88 23.30 3.01
CA PRO A 14 15.48 21.97 2.56
C PRO A 14 16.34 21.48 1.40
N VAL A 15 16.64 20.18 1.40
CA VAL A 15 17.40 19.54 0.31
C VAL A 15 16.44 19.08 -0.76
N GLU A 16 16.72 19.40 -2.03
CA GLU A 16 15.90 18.99 -3.16
C GLU A 16 15.93 17.48 -3.34
N PRO A 17 14.75 16.81 -3.41
CA PRO A 17 14.70 15.37 -3.60
C PRO A 17 15.12 14.97 -5.01
N THR A 18 15.79 13.83 -5.10
CA THR A 18 16.14 13.19 -6.37
C THR A 18 15.03 12.23 -6.82
N PRO A 19 14.94 11.88 -8.13
CA PRO A 19 13.96 10.91 -8.62
C PRO A 19 13.99 9.56 -7.91
N ALA A 20 15.18 9.10 -7.47
CA ALA A 20 15.35 7.84 -6.74
C ALA A 20 14.71 7.85 -5.34
N GLN A 21 14.45 9.02 -4.79
CA GLN A 21 13.81 9.21 -3.48
C GLN A 21 12.27 9.17 -3.54
N CYS A 22 11.69 9.38 -4.74
CA CYS A 22 10.25 9.34 -4.94
C CYS A 22 9.72 7.90 -4.83
N CYS A 23 8.51 7.73 -4.25
CA CYS A 23 7.85 6.43 -4.15
C CYS A 23 7.29 5.91 -5.48
N GLY A 24 7.12 6.79 -6.49
CA GLY A 24 6.55 6.43 -7.79
C GLY A 24 5.05 6.09 -7.79
N SER A 25 4.35 6.30 -6.67
CA SER A 25 2.95 5.88 -6.47
C SER A 25 1.92 6.98 -6.75
N GLY A 26 2.35 8.13 -7.29
CA GLY A 26 1.43 9.26 -7.51
C GLY A 26 0.82 9.85 -6.23
N CYS A 27 1.52 9.72 -5.09
CA CYS A 27 1.04 10.24 -3.82
C CYS A 27 0.86 11.77 -3.87
N SER A 28 -0.20 12.28 -3.23
CA SER A 28 -0.44 13.71 -3.07
C SER A 28 -0.62 14.03 -1.58
N PRO A 29 0.23 14.89 -0.98
CA PRO A 29 1.38 15.54 -1.60
C PRO A 29 2.53 14.57 -1.90
N CYS A 30 3.19 14.76 -3.04
CA CYS A 30 4.42 14.06 -3.39
C CYS A 30 5.60 14.57 -2.55
N ILE A 31 6.72 13.84 -2.52
CA ILE A 31 7.96 14.32 -1.87
C ILE A 31 8.41 15.67 -2.44
N TYR A 32 8.18 15.91 -3.73
CA TYR A 32 8.47 17.19 -4.39
C TYR A 32 7.52 18.29 -3.93
N ASP A 33 6.23 18.00 -3.73
CA ASP A 33 5.26 18.98 -3.22
C ASP A 33 5.61 19.35 -1.77
N VAL A 34 6.01 18.37 -0.96
CA VAL A 34 6.47 18.59 0.41
C VAL A 34 7.72 19.44 0.44
N TYR A 35 8.69 19.15 -0.44
CA TYR A 35 9.90 19.96 -0.58
C TYR A 35 9.57 21.41 -0.95
N GLN A 36 8.69 21.62 -1.93
CA GLN A 36 8.26 22.95 -2.35
C GLN A 36 7.62 23.74 -1.21
N ALA A 37 6.72 23.11 -0.46
CA ALA A 37 6.09 23.73 0.71
C ALA A 37 7.09 24.06 1.81
N GLN A 38 8.08 23.19 2.06
CA GLN A 38 9.15 23.45 3.01
C GLN A 38 10.07 24.59 2.55
N LEU A 39 10.36 24.68 1.25
CA LEU A 39 11.18 25.72 0.66
C LEU A 39 10.50 27.10 0.82
N GLU A 40 9.21 27.20 0.49
CA GLU A 40 8.42 28.42 0.66
C GLU A 40 8.39 28.87 2.14
N LEU A 41 8.25 27.92 3.06
CA LEU A 41 8.27 28.22 4.48
C LEU A 41 9.65 28.72 4.93
N TRP A 42 10.72 28.08 4.44
CA TRP A 42 12.08 28.49 4.71
C TRP A 42 12.37 29.92 4.20
N GLU A 43 11.91 30.24 2.96
CA GLU A 43 12.01 31.59 2.40
C GLU A 43 11.30 32.63 3.27
N LYS A 44 10.06 32.37 3.68
CA LYS A 44 9.28 33.22 4.59
C LYS A 44 9.93 33.40 5.96
N ALA A 45 10.51 32.31 6.49
CA ALA A 45 11.22 32.38 7.79
C ALA A 45 12.50 33.21 7.68
N LYS A 46 13.23 33.06 6.57
CA LYS A 46 14.43 33.80 6.26
C LYS A 46 14.15 35.31 6.04
N GLU A 47 13.11 35.65 5.29
CA GLU A 47 12.68 37.03 5.08
C GLU A 47 12.33 37.74 6.41
N LYS A 48 11.74 37.01 7.35
CA LYS A 48 11.34 37.51 8.67
C LYS A 48 12.42 37.37 9.72
N ASP A 49 13.58 36.84 9.35
CA ASP A 49 14.69 36.47 10.25
C ASP A 49 14.22 35.74 11.53
N ASN A 50 13.25 34.81 11.33
CA ASN A 50 12.59 34.10 12.42
C ASN A 50 12.64 32.58 12.21
N PRO A 51 13.67 31.86 12.69
CA PRO A 51 13.80 30.42 12.55
C PRO A 51 12.74 29.62 13.33
N ASP A 52 12.07 30.23 14.31
CA ASP A 52 11.00 29.58 15.07
C ASP A 52 9.76 29.33 14.22
N LEU A 53 9.61 30.00 13.09
CA LEU A 53 8.57 29.65 12.10
C LEU A 53 8.77 28.23 11.53
N LEU A 54 10.01 27.76 11.43
CA LEU A 54 10.32 26.39 11.00
C LEU A 54 10.06 25.36 12.10
N ARG A 55 10.02 25.78 13.38
CA ARG A 55 9.75 24.88 14.52
C ARG A 55 8.26 24.74 14.84
N LYS A 56 7.42 25.74 14.53
CA LYS A 56 5.99 25.73 14.90
C LYS A 56 5.17 24.62 14.27
N ILE A 57 5.61 24.04 13.15
CA ILE A 57 4.91 22.89 12.52
C ILE A 57 5.08 21.61 13.34
N ARG A 58 6.14 21.47 14.16
CA ARG A 58 6.35 20.29 15.00
C ARG A 58 5.40 20.16 16.21
N VAL A 59 4.74 21.22 16.64
CA VAL A 59 4.03 21.25 17.94
C VAL A 59 2.51 21.16 17.82
N GLN A 60 1.90 21.39 16.65
CA GLN A 60 0.43 21.46 16.51
C GLN A 60 -0.30 20.12 16.31
N ASN A 61 0.39 18.97 16.24
CA ASN A 61 -0.23 17.67 15.90
C ASN A 61 -0.05 16.57 16.97
N LEU A 62 -0.24 16.87 18.24
CA LEU A 62 -0.17 15.86 19.32
C LEU A 62 -1.35 14.88 19.36
N SER A 63 -2.39 15.08 18.52
CA SER A 63 -3.55 14.20 18.45
C SER A 63 -3.64 13.34 17.17
N VAL A 64 -2.78 13.56 16.18
CA VAL A 64 -2.76 12.83 14.92
C VAL A 64 -1.48 12.03 14.81
N LEU A 65 -1.59 10.68 14.82
CA LEU A 65 -0.43 9.78 14.77
C LEU A 65 0.39 9.91 13.48
N LEU A 66 -0.26 10.25 12.37
CA LEU A 66 0.34 10.34 11.05
C LEU A 66 -0.06 11.62 10.35
N THR A 67 0.90 12.24 9.68
CA THR A 67 0.66 13.35 8.75
C THR A 67 1.34 13.05 7.41
N SER A 68 0.81 13.61 6.32
CA SER A 68 1.44 13.49 5.00
C SER A 68 2.74 14.30 4.87
N GLU A 69 2.99 15.23 5.78
CA GLU A 69 4.11 16.16 5.73
C GLU A 69 5.31 15.72 6.57
N THR A 70 5.05 15.01 7.68
CA THR A 70 6.09 14.63 8.64
C THR A 70 6.12 13.13 8.88
N PHE A 71 7.32 12.59 9.10
CA PHE A 71 7.49 11.19 9.46
C PHE A 71 7.29 10.99 10.96
N ALA A 72 6.48 9.97 11.31
CA ALA A 72 6.37 9.42 12.65
C ALA A 72 7.11 8.09 12.71
N GLU A 73 7.69 7.75 13.85
CA GLU A 73 8.44 6.52 14.05
C GLU A 73 7.58 5.50 14.82
N PHE A 74 7.56 4.27 14.32
CA PHE A 74 6.85 3.16 14.95
C PHE A 74 7.81 1.97 15.15
N PRO A 75 7.85 1.38 16.36
CA PRO A 75 8.67 0.22 16.63
C PRO A 75 8.22 -1.01 15.82
N LEU A 76 9.17 -1.70 15.21
CA LEU A 76 8.95 -3.02 14.61
C LEU A 76 8.80 -4.06 15.73
N CYS A 77 7.63 -4.71 15.83
CA CYS A 77 7.38 -5.74 16.85
C CYS A 77 7.87 -7.12 16.42
N SER A 78 7.47 -7.51 15.21
CA SER A 78 7.76 -8.86 14.69
C SER A 78 7.77 -8.88 13.17
N VAL A 79 8.45 -9.89 12.66
CA VAL A 79 8.43 -10.23 11.23
C VAL A 79 8.02 -11.70 11.13
N GLU A 80 6.97 -11.95 10.38
CA GLU A 80 6.48 -13.29 10.07
C GLU A 80 6.70 -13.59 8.58
N GLN A 81 7.40 -14.68 8.29
CA GLN A 81 7.71 -15.03 6.91
C GLN A 81 6.47 -15.55 6.19
N GLU A 82 6.10 -14.93 5.10
CA GLU A 82 4.94 -15.30 4.28
C GLU A 82 5.35 -16.17 3.09
N THR A 83 6.43 -15.81 2.42
CA THR A 83 7.09 -16.60 1.37
C THR A 83 8.61 -16.41 1.50
N GLU A 84 9.41 -17.09 0.67
CA GLU A 84 10.88 -17.00 0.70
C GLU A 84 11.41 -15.55 0.66
N ASP A 85 10.76 -14.68 -0.11
CA ASP A 85 11.20 -13.31 -0.36
C ASP A 85 10.27 -12.24 0.22
N THR A 86 9.22 -12.62 0.96
CA THR A 86 8.19 -11.68 1.44
C THR A 86 7.82 -11.97 2.87
N GLY A 87 7.88 -10.94 3.71
CA GLY A 87 7.49 -10.98 5.12
C GLY A 87 6.30 -10.08 5.43
N ARG A 88 5.59 -10.44 6.50
CA ARG A 88 4.59 -9.63 7.16
C ARG A 88 5.22 -8.95 8.36
N TYR A 89 5.29 -7.63 8.34
CA TYR A 89 5.96 -6.79 9.31
C TYR A 89 4.92 -6.11 10.18
N ARG A 90 4.98 -6.32 11.49
CA ARG A 90 4.08 -5.70 12.47
C ARG A 90 4.77 -4.56 13.20
N PHE A 91 4.13 -3.40 13.21
CA PHE A 91 4.59 -2.19 13.88
C PHE A 91 3.65 -1.81 15.00
N GLN A 92 4.21 -1.36 16.13
CA GLN A 92 3.44 -0.97 17.30
C GLN A 92 2.91 0.45 17.17
N LEU A 93 1.66 0.63 17.57
CA LEU A 93 1.04 1.93 17.80
C LEU A 93 0.95 2.22 19.31
N PRO A 94 0.77 3.48 19.71
CA PRO A 94 0.41 3.82 21.08
C PRO A 94 -0.88 3.09 21.49
N SER A 95 -0.94 2.66 22.76
CA SER A 95 -2.06 1.85 23.26
C SER A 95 -3.42 2.50 23.03
N GLY A 96 -4.39 1.72 22.55
CA GLY A 96 -5.75 2.16 22.26
C GLY A 96 -5.89 3.06 21.04
N THR A 97 -4.84 3.18 20.21
CA THR A 97 -4.88 4.01 18.99
C THR A 97 -4.87 3.17 17.72
N SER A 98 -5.48 3.69 16.66
CA SER A 98 -5.41 3.15 15.31
C SER A 98 -4.67 4.12 14.38
N LEU A 99 -4.25 3.65 13.19
CA LEU A 99 -3.59 4.50 12.18
C LEU A 99 -4.46 5.66 11.67
N GLY A 100 -5.78 5.55 11.78
CA GLY A 100 -6.73 6.52 11.23
C GLY A 100 -6.80 6.55 9.70
N LEU A 101 -6.33 5.48 9.03
CA LEU A 101 -6.44 5.33 7.58
C LEU A 101 -7.87 4.99 7.17
N LYS A 102 -8.23 5.44 5.98
CA LYS A 102 -9.42 4.95 5.27
C LYS A 102 -9.03 3.80 4.33
N LEU A 103 -10.00 2.97 3.96
CA LEU A 103 -9.79 1.91 2.98
C LEU A 103 -9.20 2.47 1.68
N GLY A 104 -8.21 1.77 1.14
CA GLY A 104 -7.50 2.18 -0.07
C GLY A 104 -6.44 3.26 0.12
N GLN A 105 -6.20 3.72 1.35
CA GLN A 105 -5.07 4.60 1.66
C GLN A 105 -3.81 3.81 2.01
N HIS A 106 -2.65 4.42 1.75
CA HIS A 106 -1.34 3.83 2.01
C HIS A 106 -0.44 4.78 2.82
N LEU A 107 0.65 4.25 3.30
CA LEU A 107 1.74 4.94 3.97
C LEU A 107 2.98 5.00 3.08
N VAL A 108 3.85 5.94 3.36
CA VAL A 108 5.18 6.04 2.76
C VAL A 108 6.23 5.77 3.82
N LEU A 109 7.02 4.74 3.58
CA LEU A 109 8.20 4.36 4.34
C LEU A 109 9.40 5.22 3.94
N ARG A 110 10.16 5.70 4.93
CA ARG A 110 11.47 6.32 4.73
C ARG A 110 12.59 5.36 5.14
N GLY A 111 13.54 5.17 4.22
CA GLY A 111 14.80 4.51 4.51
C GLY A 111 15.99 5.42 4.26
N ILE A 112 17.13 5.11 4.87
CA ILE A 112 18.41 5.79 4.62
C ILE A 112 19.45 4.72 4.29
N VAL A 113 20.02 4.79 3.09
CA VAL A 113 21.08 3.88 2.61
C VAL A 113 22.24 4.70 2.10
N ASN A 114 23.43 4.48 2.65
CA ASN A 114 24.65 5.21 2.28
C ASN A 114 24.49 6.75 2.34
N GLY A 115 23.72 7.24 3.35
CA GLY A 115 23.43 8.67 3.51
C GLY A 115 22.36 9.22 2.56
N MET A 116 21.80 8.40 1.67
CA MET A 116 20.74 8.78 0.74
C MET A 116 19.37 8.39 1.31
N GLU A 117 18.46 9.35 1.38
CA GLU A 117 17.07 9.09 1.75
C GLU A 117 16.32 8.46 0.56
N ILE A 118 15.57 7.40 0.84
CA ILE A 118 14.72 6.70 -0.11
C ILE A 118 13.31 6.55 0.47
N GLN A 119 12.29 6.57 -0.37
CA GLN A 119 10.90 6.44 0.04
C GLN A 119 10.15 5.44 -0.83
N ARG A 120 9.26 4.63 -0.20
CA ARG A 120 8.40 3.68 -0.91
C ARG A 120 7.02 3.63 -0.26
N ALA A 121 6.01 3.45 -1.09
CA ALA A 121 4.63 3.28 -0.65
C ALA A 121 4.36 1.84 -0.21
N TYR A 122 3.63 1.71 0.89
CA TYR A 122 3.13 0.43 1.40
C TYR A 122 1.72 0.61 1.94
N THR A 123 0.83 -0.28 1.54
CA THR A 123 -0.52 -0.31 2.08
C THR A 123 -0.56 -1.27 3.27
N PRO A 124 -0.99 -0.84 4.46
CA PRO A 124 -1.25 -1.75 5.56
C PRO A 124 -2.28 -2.80 5.18
N ILE A 125 -2.03 -4.05 5.59
CA ILE A 125 -2.90 -5.21 5.35
C ILE A 125 -3.82 -5.52 6.52
N SER A 126 -3.54 -4.95 7.70
CA SER A 126 -4.41 -5.02 8.86
C SER A 126 -5.69 -4.21 8.65
N SER A 127 -6.77 -4.56 9.38
CA SER A 127 -8.00 -3.77 9.38
C SER A 127 -7.72 -2.30 9.71
N VAL A 128 -8.46 -1.38 9.09
CA VAL A 128 -8.32 0.08 9.36
C VAL A 128 -8.70 0.45 10.80
N ASP A 129 -9.52 -0.36 11.44
CA ASP A 129 -10.02 -0.15 12.81
C ASP A 129 -9.16 -0.87 13.88
N VAL A 130 -8.13 -1.63 13.46
CA VAL A 130 -7.26 -2.34 14.40
C VAL A 130 -6.51 -1.34 15.27
N GLN A 131 -6.44 -1.64 16.58
CA GLN A 131 -5.73 -0.83 17.57
C GLN A 131 -4.41 -1.48 17.95
N ASP A 132 -3.51 -0.67 18.47
CA ASP A 132 -2.21 -1.04 19.05
C ASP A 132 -1.15 -1.46 18.05
N PHE A 133 -1.49 -1.77 16.80
CA PHE A 133 -0.52 -2.15 15.77
C PHE A 133 -1.04 -1.90 14.34
N PHE A 134 -0.13 -1.99 13.38
CA PHE A 134 -0.46 -2.19 11.97
C PHE A 134 0.52 -3.17 11.33
N GLU A 135 0.09 -3.79 10.24
CA GLU A 135 0.90 -4.74 9.49
C GLU A 135 1.05 -4.32 8.03
N VAL A 136 2.22 -4.55 7.48
CA VAL A 136 2.50 -4.38 6.05
C VAL A 136 3.14 -5.63 5.48
N LEU A 137 2.81 -5.93 4.23
CA LEU A 137 3.41 -7.01 3.46
C LEU A 137 4.56 -6.44 2.63
N ILE A 138 5.79 -6.87 2.91
CA ILE A 138 6.97 -6.34 2.23
C ILE A 138 7.73 -7.47 1.54
N LYS A 139 7.88 -7.31 0.22
CA LYS A 139 8.76 -8.13 -0.59
C LYS A 139 10.17 -7.54 -0.59
N VAL A 140 11.14 -8.38 -0.25
CA VAL A 140 12.56 -8.04 -0.22
C VAL A 140 13.21 -8.57 -1.49
N TYR A 141 13.69 -7.68 -2.33
CA TYR A 141 14.38 -8.02 -3.56
C TYR A 141 15.87 -8.23 -3.30
N GLU A 142 16.51 -9.06 -4.12
CA GLU A 142 17.95 -9.30 -4.04
C GLU A 142 18.74 -7.99 -4.22
N HIS A 143 18.37 -7.20 -5.20
CA HIS A 143 18.94 -5.89 -5.51
C HIS A 143 17.87 -4.81 -5.38
N GLY A 144 18.09 -3.84 -4.50
CA GLY A 144 17.18 -2.70 -4.32
C GLY A 144 17.47 -1.95 -3.03
N LEU A 145 17.67 -0.65 -3.10
CA LEU A 145 18.07 0.17 -1.96
C LEU A 145 17.11 0.03 -0.75
N MET A 146 15.80 0.06 -0.99
CA MET A 146 14.83 -0.14 0.12
C MET A 146 14.93 -1.54 0.69
N SER A 147 15.20 -2.56 -0.13
CA SER A 147 15.37 -3.94 0.34
C SER A 147 16.66 -4.09 1.17
N GLU A 148 17.75 -3.42 0.81
CA GLU A 148 18.98 -3.38 1.62
C GLU A 148 18.72 -2.77 3.00
N TYR A 149 17.95 -1.68 3.06
CA TYR A 149 17.54 -1.07 4.32
C TYR A 149 16.70 -2.02 5.18
N ILE A 150 15.70 -2.68 4.58
CA ILE A 150 14.77 -3.58 5.30
C ILE A 150 15.48 -4.84 5.78
N LYS A 151 16.46 -5.38 5.05
CA LYS A 151 17.25 -6.55 5.45
C LYS A 151 18.01 -6.34 6.79
N CYS A 152 18.29 -5.08 7.14
CA CYS A 152 18.98 -4.74 8.38
C CYS A 152 18.06 -4.65 9.60
N TRP A 153 16.73 -4.67 9.41
CA TRP A 153 15.76 -4.45 10.49
C TRP A 153 15.73 -5.59 11.49
N LYS A 154 15.53 -5.21 12.75
CA LYS A 154 15.35 -6.14 13.88
C LYS A 154 14.13 -5.69 14.69
N PRO A 155 13.42 -6.62 15.35
CA PRO A 155 12.41 -6.24 16.33
C PRO A 155 12.98 -5.27 17.37
N GLY A 156 12.23 -4.19 17.62
CA GLY A 156 12.65 -3.05 18.44
C GLY A 156 13.16 -1.83 17.66
N ASP A 157 13.52 -1.98 16.37
CA ASP A 157 13.92 -0.83 15.56
C ASP A 157 12.74 0.12 15.32
N SER A 158 12.99 1.42 15.43
CA SER A 158 12.01 2.46 15.12
C SER A 158 12.08 2.85 13.65
N ILE A 159 10.96 2.68 12.95
CA ILE A 159 10.87 2.84 11.51
C ILE A 159 9.98 4.03 11.17
N ALA A 160 10.44 4.88 10.26
CA ALA A 160 9.83 6.16 9.93
C ALA A 160 8.79 6.03 8.80
N TRP A 161 7.55 6.42 9.11
CA TRP A 161 6.40 6.38 8.21
C TRP A 161 5.70 7.73 8.15
N ARG A 162 5.08 8.06 7.03
CA ARG A 162 4.18 9.20 6.88
C ARG A 162 2.96 8.84 6.05
N GLY A 163 1.89 9.59 6.19
CA GLY A 163 0.61 9.40 5.50
C GLY A 163 -0.52 10.07 6.26
N PRO A 164 -1.76 9.85 5.87
CA PRO A 164 -2.22 8.93 4.80
C PRO A 164 -2.07 9.51 3.38
N PHE A 165 -1.92 8.60 2.40
CA PHE A 165 -1.97 8.91 0.98
C PHE A 165 -2.98 8.02 0.27
N GLY A 166 -3.39 8.38 -0.95
CA GLY A 166 -4.32 7.62 -1.77
C GLY A 166 -5.75 8.17 -1.75
N GLY A 167 -6.49 7.89 -2.81
CA GLY A 167 -7.79 8.51 -3.08
C GLY A 167 -8.96 7.55 -3.29
N PHE A 168 -8.79 6.23 -3.14
CA PHE A 168 -9.92 5.32 -3.26
C PHE A 168 -10.78 5.39 -2.00
N LEU A 169 -12.04 5.77 -2.18
CA LEU A 169 -13.01 5.86 -1.08
C LEU A 169 -14.08 4.79 -1.23
N TYR A 170 -13.96 3.75 -0.44
CA TYR A 170 -14.97 2.72 -0.28
C TYR A 170 -16.10 3.22 0.64
N LYS A 171 -17.33 2.83 0.32
CA LYS A 171 -18.51 2.93 1.20
C LYS A 171 -19.33 1.65 1.04
N PRO A 172 -19.91 1.10 2.10
CA PRO A 172 -20.78 -0.08 2.04
C PRO A 172 -21.85 0.06 0.97
N ASN A 173 -22.06 -1.00 0.21
CA ASN A 173 -23.07 -1.11 -0.85
C ASN A 173 -22.94 -0.10 -2.03
N LYS A 174 -21.87 0.70 -2.08
CA LYS A 174 -21.70 1.72 -3.12
C LYS A 174 -21.54 1.11 -4.51
N PHE A 175 -20.80 0.02 -4.62
CA PHE A 175 -20.38 -0.54 -5.91
C PHE A 175 -21.21 -1.74 -6.36
N GLY A 176 -21.98 -2.36 -5.50
CA GLY A 176 -22.71 -3.59 -5.78
C GLY A 176 -21.84 -4.82 -6.01
N GLU A 177 -20.80 -4.73 -6.85
CA GLU A 177 -19.76 -5.74 -7.02
C GLU A 177 -18.39 -5.09 -7.25
N LEU A 178 -17.34 -5.65 -6.65
CA LEU A 178 -15.94 -5.31 -6.86
C LEU A 178 -15.23 -6.46 -7.57
N LEU A 179 -14.59 -6.16 -8.70
CA LEU A 179 -13.60 -7.04 -9.32
C LEU A 179 -12.20 -6.55 -8.94
N MET A 180 -11.49 -7.34 -8.16
CA MET A 180 -10.16 -7.00 -7.65
C MET A 180 -9.10 -7.81 -8.40
N LEU A 181 -8.24 -7.14 -9.17
CA LEU A 181 -7.15 -7.75 -9.93
C LEU A 181 -5.83 -7.39 -9.25
N CYS A 182 -5.11 -8.38 -8.72
CA CYS A 182 -3.86 -8.10 -8.03
C CYS A 182 -2.73 -9.06 -8.43
N SER A 183 -1.49 -8.55 -8.38
CA SER A 183 -0.29 -9.36 -8.60
C SER A 183 0.74 -9.08 -7.51
N GLY A 184 1.29 -10.16 -6.95
CA GLY A 184 2.29 -10.06 -5.89
C GLY A 184 1.78 -9.25 -4.68
N THR A 185 2.61 -8.35 -4.16
CA THR A 185 2.23 -7.47 -3.03
C THR A 185 1.11 -6.48 -3.35
N GLY A 186 0.68 -6.38 -4.61
CA GLY A 186 -0.53 -5.65 -4.99
C GLY A 186 -1.83 -6.19 -4.37
N ILE A 187 -1.78 -7.33 -3.70
CA ILE A 187 -2.90 -7.81 -2.87
C ILE A 187 -3.14 -6.92 -1.64
N ALA A 188 -2.12 -6.17 -1.17
CA ALA A 188 -2.19 -5.43 0.08
C ALA A 188 -3.39 -4.49 0.21
N PRO A 189 -3.74 -3.62 -0.78
CA PRO A 189 -4.93 -2.77 -0.66
C PRO A 189 -6.24 -3.54 -0.73
N MET A 190 -6.25 -4.77 -1.26
CA MET A 190 -7.46 -5.59 -1.38
C MET A 190 -7.87 -6.22 -0.05
N LEU A 191 -6.89 -6.61 0.79
CA LEU A 191 -7.14 -7.31 2.05
C LEU A 191 -8.00 -6.52 3.04
N PRO A 192 -7.71 -5.25 3.36
CA PRO A 192 -8.55 -4.47 4.27
C PRO A 192 -9.96 -4.22 3.73
N ILE A 193 -10.11 -4.06 2.39
CA ILE A 193 -11.42 -3.89 1.77
C ILE A 193 -12.23 -5.19 1.90
N LEU A 194 -11.59 -6.34 1.62
CA LEU A 194 -12.20 -7.65 1.73
C LEU A 194 -12.69 -7.91 3.17
N THR A 195 -11.80 -7.70 4.17
CA THR A 195 -12.16 -7.81 5.59
C THR A 195 -13.33 -6.89 5.96
N HIS A 196 -13.28 -5.63 5.55
CA HIS A 196 -14.32 -4.65 5.89
C HIS A 196 -15.71 -5.05 5.34
N VAL A 197 -15.76 -5.60 4.12
CA VAL A 197 -17.02 -6.08 3.51
C VAL A 197 -17.53 -7.32 4.24
N THR A 198 -16.66 -8.28 4.57
CA THR A 198 -17.07 -9.53 5.20
C THR A 198 -17.41 -9.40 6.68
N ASP A 199 -16.81 -8.43 7.38
CA ASP A 199 -17.11 -8.15 8.80
C ASP A 199 -18.36 -7.27 8.98
N ASN A 200 -18.90 -6.70 7.90
CA ASN A 200 -20.07 -5.83 7.96
C ASN A 200 -21.31 -6.53 7.40
N GLU A 201 -22.16 -7.04 8.27
CA GLU A 201 -23.38 -7.81 7.90
C GLU A 201 -24.37 -7.04 7.01
N VAL A 202 -24.32 -5.70 7.01
CA VAL A 202 -25.20 -4.87 6.17
C VAL A 202 -24.57 -4.51 4.81
N ASP A 203 -23.34 -4.93 4.57
CA ASP A 203 -22.65 -4.71 3.30
C ASP A 203 -22.81 -5.93 2.37
N GLU A 204 -23.70 -5.81 1.41
CA GLU A 204 -24.02 -6.85 0.42
C GLU A 204 -23.15 -6.78 -0.84
N THR A 205 -22.03 -6.02 -0.80
CA THR A 205 -21.12 -5.90 -1.94
C THR A 205 -20.55 -7.28 -2.28
N PHE A 206 -20.70 -7.70 -3.55
CA PHE A 206 -20.02 -8.89 -4.05
C PHE A 206 -18.55 -8.59 -4.32
N ILE A 207 -17.69 -9.55 -4.05
CA ILE A 207 -16.26 -9.47 -4.33
C ILE A 207 -15.83 -10.66 -5.19
N THR A 208 -15.23 -10.35 -6.33
CA THR A 208 -14.47 -11.29 -7.14
C THR A 208 -13.01 -10.88 -7.12
N LEU A 209 -12.17 -11.66 -6.44
CA LEU A 209 -10.73 -11.40 -6.32
C LEU A 209 -9.95 -12.36 -7.24
N VAL A 210 -9.12 -11.80 -8.11
CA VAL A 210 -8.19 -12.54 -8.96
C VAL A 210 -6.77 -12.29 -8.46
N VAL A 211 -6.15 -13.33 -7.93
CA VAL A 211 -4.79 -13.30 -7.39
C VAL A 211 -3.81 -13.88 -8.40
N CYS A 212 -2.95 -13.05 -8.96
CA CYS A 212 -1.90 -13.45 -9.89
C CYS A 212 -0.59 -13.68 -9.14
N ALA A 213 -0.03 -14.87 -9.22
CA ALA A 213 1.24 -15.26 -8.64
C ALA A 213 2.11 -16.05 -9.62
N ARG A 214 3.40 -16.29 -9.30
CA ARG A 214 4.26 -17.17 -10.10
C ARG A 214 3.79 -18.62 -9.99
N ASN A 215 3.67 -19.11 -8.79
CA ASN A 215 3.17 -20.46 -8.48
C ASN A 215 2.36 -20.40 -7.18
N PHE A 216 1.78 -21.53 -6.76
CA PHE A 216 0.93 -21.59 -5.59
C PHE A 216 1.67 -21.24 -4.29
N GLN A 217 2.97 -21.54 -4.19
CA GLN A 217 3.76 -21.20 -3.00
C GLN A 217 3.96 -19.69 -2.83
N ASN A 218 3.94 -18.94 -3.93
CA ASN A 218 4.05 -17.49 -3.93
C ASN A 218 2.71 -16.73 -3.76
N VAL A 219 1.60 -17.44 -3.54
CA VAL A 219 0.34 -16.82 -3.13
C VAL A 219 0.45 -16.37 -1.68
N TYR A 220 0.24 -15.09 -1.42
CA TYR A 220 0.27 -14.52 -0.08
C TYR A 220 -1.06 -14.73 0.66
N MET A 221 -1.01 -14.80 1.99
CA MET A 221 -2.17 -14.84 2.86
C MET A 221 -3.14 -16.00 2.56
N LYS A 222 -2.64 -17.16 2.13
CA LYS A 222 -3.43 -18.31 1.69
C LYS A 222 -4.53 -18.73 2.67
N ASN A 223 -4.19 -18.79 3.96
CA ASN A 223 -5.17 -19.19 4.98
C ASN A 223 -6.27 -18.14 5.14
N PHE A 224 -5.91 -16.86 5.16
CA PHE A 224 -6.87 -15.76 5.18
C PHE A 224 -7.80 -15.81 3.96
N LEU A 225 -7.24 -15.93 2.75
CA LEU A 225 -8.03 -15.99 1.52
C LEU A 225 -8.99 -17.19 1.51
N ARG A 226 -8.55 -18.35 2.02
CA ARG A 226 -9.41 -19.52 2.16
C ARG A 226 -10.57 -19.28 3.11
N GLU A 227 -10.35 -18.61 4.24
CA GLU A 227 -11.43 -18.25 5.16
C GLU A 227 -12.40 -17.25 4.49
N GLN A 228 -11.87 -16.24 3.80
CA GLN A 228 -12.68 -15.26 3.08
C GLN A 228 -13.53 -15.89 1.95
N SER A 229 -13.03 -16.91 1.27
CA SER A 229 -13.78 -17.59 0.20
C SER A 229 -15.02 -18.37 0.69
N ARG A 230 -15.21 -18.51 2.01
CA ARG A 230 -16.41 -19.12 2.60
C ARG A 230 -17.61 -18.19 2.67
N TYR A 231 -17.38 -16.88 2.55
CA TYR A 231 -18.48 -15.92 2.53
C TYR A 231 -19.25 -15.98 1.22
N TRP A 232 -20.58 -15.92 1.31
CA TRP A 232 -21.50 -16.08 0.18
C TRP A 232 -21.32 -15.04 -0.94
N ASN A 233 -20.76 -13.88 -0.59
CA ASN A 233 -20.50 -12.75 -1.49
C ASN A 233 -19.05 -12.65 -1.95
N VAL A 234 -18.19 -13.63 -1.65
CA VAL A 234 -16.77 -13.62 -2.00
C VAL A 234 -16.43 -14.80 -2.92
N ARG A 235 -15.74 -14.51 -4.02
CA ARG A 235 -15.13 -15.48 -4.92
C ARG A 235 -13.67 -15.14 -5.14
N ILE A 236 -12.81 -16.14 -5.15
CA ILE A 236 -11.37 -15.95 -5.32
C ILE A 236 -10.88 -16.89 -6.42
N PHE A 237 -10.19 -16.32 -7.40
CA PHE A 237 -9.51 -17.03 -8.48
C PHE A 237 -8.00 -16.86 -8.34
N TYR A 238 -7.26 -17.89 -8.73
CA TYR A 238 -5.80 -17.88 -8.73
C TYR A 238 -5.27 -18.06 -10.14
N VAL A 239 -4.37 -17.19 -10.60
CA VAL A 239 -3.71 -17.27 -11.90
C VAL A 239 -2.22 -17.46 -11.66
N LEU A 240 -1.71 -18.65 -12.05
CA LEU A 240 -0.38 -19.12 -11.69
C LEU A 240 0.51 -19.19 -12.92
N SER A 241 1.37 -18.20 -13.11
CA SER A 241 2.09 -17.99 -14.38
C SER A 241 3.24 -18.98 -14.64
N GLN A 242 3.74 -19.64 -13.58
CA GLN A 242 4.88 -20.58 -13.63
C GLN A 242 4.57 -21.89 -12.89
N GLU A 243 3.31 -22.17 -12.55
CA GLU A 243 2.91 -23.47 -12.03
C GLU A 243 2.84 -24.48 -13.18
N GLU A 244 3.42 -25.66 -12.98
CA GLU A 244 3.52 -26.68 -14.02
C GLU A 244 2.22 -27.47 -14.21
N SER A 245 1.51 -27.74 -13.11
CA SER A 245 0.28 -28.51 -13.11
C SER A 245 -0.65 -28.11 -11.98
N LEU A 246 -1.97 -28.13 -12.25
CA LEU A 246 -2.98 -27.98 -11.21
C LEU A 246 -2.94 -29.13 -10.19
N ASP A 247 -2.37 -30.28 -10.55
CA ASP A 247 -2.24 -31.43 -9.64
C ASP A 247 -1.29 -31.16 -8.48
N ASN A 248 -0.39 -30.18 -8.61
CA ASN A 248 0.48 -29.73 -7.55
C ASN A 248 -0.27 -28.92 -6.46
N LEU A 249 -1.49 -28.47 -6.75
CA LEU A 249 -2.31 -27.70 -5.83
C LEU A 249 -3.17 -28.60 -4.94
N PRO A 250 -3.48 -28.18 -3.71
CA PRO A 250 -4.54 -28.83 -2.93
C PRO A 250 -5.87 -28.80 -3.69
N MET A 251 -6.67 -29.86 -3.57
CA MET A 251 -7.92 -30.02 -4.33
C MET A 251 -8.85 -28.81 -4.26
N SER A 252 -8.93 -28.17 -3.08
CA SER A 252 -9.80 -27.01 -2.84
C SER A 252 -9.44 -25.74 -3.63
N TYR A 253 -8.27 -25.70 -4.26
CA TYR A 253 -7.82 -24.56 -5.07
C TYR A 253 -7.89 -24.81 -6.56
N ARG A 254 -7.93 -26.11 -7.01
CA ARG A 254 -7.79 -26.49 -8.42
C ARG A 254 -8.88 -25.89 -9.30
N GLU A 255 -10.12 -25.95 -8.85
CA GLU A 255 -11.30 -25.50 -9.61
C GLU A 255 -11.26 -24.00 -9.93
N ASN A 256 -10.72 -23.20 -9.00
CA ASN A 256 -10.62 -21.75 -9.13
C ASN A 256 -9.22 -21.29 -9.57
N SER A 257 -8.40 -22.19 -10.13
CA SER A 257 -7.04 -21.86 -10.56
C SER A 257 -6.87 -22.00 -12.07
N LYS A 258 -6.13 -21.04 -12.66
CA LYS A 258 -5.72 -21.04 -14.06
C LYS A 258 -4.19 -21.09 -14.13
N LEU A 259 -3.65 -21.94 -15.01
CA LEU A 259 -2.23 -21.95 -15.36
C LEU A 259 -1.92 -20.89 -16.43
N GLY A 260 -0.71 -20.36 -16.38
CA GLY A 260 -0.24 -19.34 -17.28
C GLY A 260 -0.53 -17.92 -16.81
N ARG A 261 -0.37 -16.96 -17.72
CA ARG A 261 -0.65 -15.55 -17.43
C ARG A 261 -2.14 -15.25 -17.57
N ILE A 262 -2.59 -14.24 -16.87
CA ILE A 262 -3.93 -13.68 -17.04
C ILE A 262 -4.06 -13.10 -18.45
N ASP A 263 -5.18 -13.36 -19.09
CA ASP A 263 -5.50 -12.94 -20.46
C ASP A 263 -6.93 -12.40 -20.56
N SER A 264 -7.26 -11.82 -21.70
CA SER A 264 -8.57 -11.22 -21.96
C SER A 264 -9.70 -12.26 -21.98
N GLU A 265 -9.43 -13.50 -22.42
CA GLU A 265 -10.41 -14.57 -22.44
C GLU A 265 -10.81 -14.98 -21.02
N PHE A 266 -9.85 -15.19 -20.15
CA PHE A 266 -10.11 -15.48 -18.74
C PHE A 266 -10.85 -14.33 -18.04
N LEU A 267 -10.44 -13.08 -18.30
CA LEU A 267 -11.13 -11.92 -17.73
C LEU A 267 -12.57 -11.82 -18.22
N ALA A 268 -12.84 -12.12 -19.49
CA ALA A 268 -14.20 -12.17 -20.02
C ALA A 268 -15.04 -13.25 -19.31
N GLN A 269 -14.48 -14.47 -19.13
CA GLN A 269 -15.13 -15.53 -18.37
C GLN A 269 -15.41 -15.13 -16.92
N VAL A 270 -14.45 -14.47 -16.25
CA VAL A 270 -14.66 -13.96 -14.89
C VAL A 270 -15.78 -12.92 -14.86
N LEU A 271 -15.81 -12.00 -15.82
CA LEU A 271 -16.87 -10.99 -15.93
C LEU A 271 -18.26 -11.58 -16.15
N GLU A 272 -18.38 -12.65 -16.95
CA GLU A 272 -19.64 -13.37 -17.14
C GLU A 272 -20.17 -14.02 -15.85
N THR A 273 -19.28 -14.33 -14.91
CA THR A 273 -19.67 -14.86 -13.59
C THR A 273 -20.09 -13.77 -12.60
N CYS A 274 -19.82 -12.50 -12.88
CA CYS A 274 -20.22 -11.39 -12.02
C CYS A 274 -21.74 -11.23 -12.02
N ARG A 275 -22.31 -11.04 -10.83
CA ARG A 275 -23.77 -10.89 -10.65
C ARG A 275 -24.25 -9.50 -11.00
N ARG A 276 -23.36 -8.51 -10.92
CA ARG A 276 -23.61 -7.11 -11.26
C ARG A 276 -22.43 -6.57 -12.08
N LYS A 277 -22.61 -5.47 -12.80
CA LYS A 277 -21.49 -4.81 -13.47
C LYS A 277 -20.46 -4.40 -12.40
N PRO A 278 -19.24 -4.96 -12.40
CA PRO A 278 -18.31 -4.71 -11.33
C PRO A 278 -17.58 -3.37 -11.49
N TYR A 279 -17.23 -2.75 -10.36
CA TYR A 279 -16.19 -1.74 -10.29
C TYR A 279 -14.82 -2.42 -10.11
N THR A 280 -13.87 -2.15 -11.00
CA THR A 280 -12.61 -2.88 -11.04
C THR A 280 -11.53 -2.15 -10.26
N LEU A 281 -10.87 -2.86 -9.35
CA LEU A 281 -9.69 -2.41 -8.62
C LEU A 281 -8.45 -3.14 -9.14
N VAL A 282 -7.41 -2.42 -9.49
CA VAL A 282 -6.16 -3.00 -10.02
C VAL A 282 -4.98 -2.59 -9.16
N CYS A 283 -4.13 -3.55 -8.76
CA CYS A 283 -2.88 -3.28 -8.06
C CYS A 283 -1.81 -4.33 -8.36
N GLY A 284 -0.60 -3.87 -8.64
CA GLY A 284 0.54 -4.74 -8.93
C GLY A 284 1.76 -3.96 -9.42
N SER A 285 2.61 -4.58 -10.22
CA SER A 285 3.67 -3.85 -10.91
C SER A 285 3.07 -2.87 -11.93
N VAL A 286 3.84 -1.86 -12.34
CA VAL A 286 3.41 -0.88 -13.35
C VAL A 286 2.91 -1.59 -14.60
N ALA A 287 3.69 -2.52 -15.16
CA ALA A 287 3.30 -3.28 -16.35
C ALA A 287 2.00 -4.08 -16.14
N PHE A 288 1.83 -4.76 -14.98
CA PHE A 288 0.59 -5.47 -14.66
C PHE A 288 -0.61 -4.52 -14.60
N THR A 289 -0.45 -3.38 -13.95
CA THR A 289 -1.52 -2.40 -13.79
C THR A 289 -1.95 -1.79 -15.13
N GLU A 290 -0.98 -1.48 -16.00
CA GLU A 290 -1.24 -0.98 -17.35
C GLU A 290 -1.95 -2.01 -18.21
N ASP A 291 -1.47 -3.27 -18.24
CA ASP A 291 -2.05 -4.37 -18.99
C ASP A 291 -3.49 -4.65 -18.54
N MET A 292 -3.73 -4.79 -17.24
CA MET A 292 -5.07 -5.06 -16.70
C MET A 292 -6.04 -3.90 -16.99
N THR A 293 -5.57 -2.67 -16.81
CA THR A 293 -6.38 -1.49 -17.09
C THR A 293 -6.76 -1.42 -18.57
N ALA A 294 -5.81 -1.70 -19.48
CA ALA A 294 -6.08 -1.73 -20.92
C ALA A 294 -7.07 -2.83 -21.29
N MET A 295 -6.88 -4.06 -20.79
CA MET A 295 -7.81 -5.18 -21.05
C MET A 295 -9.22 -4.88 -20.52
N MET A 296 -9.34 -4.36 -19.30
CA MET A 296 -10.64 -4.05 -18.69
C MET A 296 -11.37 -2.93 -19.42
N LYS A 297 -10.66 -1.90 -19.93
CA LYS A 297 -11.25 -0.87 -20.77
C LYS A 297 -11.89 -1.42 -22.05
N LEU A 298 -11.21 -2.40 -22.66
CA LEU A 298 -11.75 -3.05 -23.87
C LEU A 298 -12.96 -3.94 -23.55
N LEU A 299 -12.92 -4.67 -22.43
CA LEU A 299 -13.99 -5.64 -22.07
C LEU A 299 -15.24 -4.93 -21.52
N GLN A 300 -15.07 -3.88 -20.71
CA GLN A 300 -16.19 -3.22 -20.05
C GLN A 300 -16.76 -2.03 -20.83
N ASN A 301 -16.04 -1.50 -21.84
CA ASN A 301 -16.35 -0.26 -22.56
C ASN A 301 -16.63 0.96 -21.63
N ASP A 302 -16.04 0.98 -20.43
CA ASP A 302 -16.29 1.99 -19.41
C ASP A 302 -15.02 2.28 -18.59
N VAL A 303 -14.43 3.42 -18.86
CA VAL A 303 -13.18 3.87 -18.19
C VAL A 303 -13.44 4.33 -16.76
N THR A 304 -14.67 4.74 -16.44
CA THR A 304 -15.00 5.30 -15.12
C THR A 304 -15.18 4.26 -14.04
N SER A 305 -15.26 2.98 -14.40
CA SER A 305 -15.44 1.84 -13.49
C SER A 305 -14.13 1.13 -13.11
N ILE A 306 -12.96 1.77 -13.32
CA ILE A 306 -11.64 1.19 -13.01
C ILE A 306 -10.87 2.16 -12.13
N PHE A 307 -10.29 1.63 -11.06
CA PHE A 307 -9.36 2.34 -10.18
C PHE A 307 -8.06 1.55 -10.05
N SER A 308 -6.92 2.24 -10.22
CA SER A 308 -5.58 1.67 -10.04
C SER A 308 -4.92 2.30 -8.81
N PHE A 309 -4.38 1.43 -7.94
CA PHE A 309 -3.63 1.84 -6.77
C PHE A 309 -2.19 2.21 -7.13
#